data_4a6b4a95343241ae66af50ba4b9140ad
#
_entry.id   4a6b4a95343241ae66af50ba4b9140ad
#
_cell.length_a   1.000
_cell.length_b   1.000
_cell.length_c   1.000
_cell.angle_alpha   90.00
_cell.angle_beta   90.00
_cell.angle_gamma   90.00
#
_symmetry.space_group_name_H-M   'P 1'
#
loop_
_entity.id
_entity.type
_entity.pdbx_description
1 polymer ?
#
loop_
_entity_poly.entity_id
_entity_poly.type
_entity_poly.pdbx_seq_one_letter_code
_entity_poly.pdbx_strand_id
1 'polypeptide(L)'
;MWSTTIPILTALPLVASSFLADLPATFNDTPAIWAYVSYSNPSVAVLTGSFNRSAMDAPHKGETSNPALKKTNEFLNTTNFIAYDERFFDIFGPQATVKQVQQLAFQTHEAPCYNKDTKELYFAEWGPPGGDDGTHSWQYMLDTRNNMLKKITTTPPTVNAHGCIYYRGAYHVVTDGSHNETGALVRINPETLEKTVLLNNYYQEPFMGFNDLDIDSEGNFWLTDSKSGWGRDIVDYTPPTSPTVYFVNGTTMRPKVVHITTGNANGVAVSSLQDGRHTLYLPDTGVSEFKPVSKKNPYGNRALFAYDVATGGVLTSPRLLNNPISYFYDGIRVSRNGWIFAGAGDGVDVIDPISGLTLGTIRVGGGDNLAVSLAFGEHEFWIVGRGGVWHVNNVAERLDREW
;
A
#
# COMPACT_ATOMS: atom_id res chain seq x y z
N MET A 1 29.62 -35.42 26.23
CA MET A 1 29.53 -35.40 24.77
C MET A 1 28.07 -35.46 24.39
N TRP A 2 27.49 -34.33 24.05
CA TRP A 2 26.10 -34.24 23.58
C TRP A 2 26.16 -33.96 22.08
N SER A 3 25.72 -34.95 21.31
CA SER A 3 25.64 -34.88 19.86
C SER A 3 24.33 -34.17 19.51
N THR A 4 24.37 -32.95 19.04
CA THR A 4 23.26 -32.24 18.44
C THR A 4 23.14 -32.62 16.97
N THR A 5 22.22 -33.53 16.67
CA THR A 5 21.79 -33.80 15.30
C THR A 5 20.90 -32.66 14.82
N ILE A 6 21.42 -31.89 13.87
CA ILE A 6 20.63 -30.90 13.11
C ILE A 6 19.73 -31.70 12.16
N PRO A 7 18.40 -31.51 12.17
CA PRO A 7 17.56 -32.16 11.19
C PRO A 7 17.84 -31.53 9.81
N ILE A 8 18.30 -32.34 8.88
CA ILE A 8 18.37 -32.03 7.46
C ILE A 8 16.92 -31.86 7.01
N LEU A 9 16.49 -30.63 6.71
CA LEU A 9 15.25 -30.37 5.98
C LEU A 9 15.43 -31.03 4.59
N THR A 10 14.85 -32.20 4.41
CA THR A 10 14.72 -32.81 3.08
C THR A 10 13.81 -31.89 2.26
N ALA A 11 14.36 -31.30 1.21
CA ALA A 11 13.59 -30.60 0.19
C ALA A 11 12.51 -31.57 -0.32
N LEU A 12 11.24 -31.25 -0.08
CA LEU A 12 10.11 -31.97 -0.67
C LEU A 12 10.26 -31.86 -2.20
N PRO A 13 10.18 -32.97 -2.93
CA PRO A 13 10.25 -32.92 -4.38
C PRO A 13 9.12 -32.01 -4.90
N LEU A 14 9.48 -30.98 -5.62
CA LEU A 14 8.53 -30.16 -6.39
C LEU A 14 7.82 -31.13 -7.36
N VAL A 15 6.64 -31.58 -6.98
CA VAL A 15 5.73 -32.18 -7.94
C VAL A 15 5.24 -31.03 -8.79
N ALA A 16 5.72 -30.95 -10.04
CA ALA A 16 5.26 -29.94 -10.99
C ALA A 16 3.73 -29.94 -11.01
N SER A 17 3.14 -28.93 -10.41
CA SER A 17 1.69 -28.71 -10.46
C SER A 17 1.39 -28.22 -11.87
N SER A 18 0.34 -28.75 -12.50
CA SER A 18 -0.08 -28.31 -13.82
C SER A 18 -0.45 -26.81 -13.90
N PHE A 19 -0.50 -26.11 -12.77
CA PHE A 19 -0.84 -24.69 -12.65
C PHE A 19 0.36 -23.77 -12.38
N LEU A 20 1.56 -24.30 -12.23
CA LEU A 20 2.79 -23.53 -12.04
C LEU A 20 3.68 -23.68 -13.26
N ALA A 21 4.32 -22.60 -13.65
CA ALA A 21 5.41 -22.58 -14.61
C ALA A 21 6.75 -22.77 -13.88
N ASP A 22 7.79 -23.17 -14.62
CA ASP A 22 9.14 -23.29 -14.11
C ASP A 22 9.69 -21.91 -13.74
N LEU A 23 10.39 -21.85 -12.62
CA LEU A 23 11.13 -20.65 -12.24
C LEU A 23 12.37 -20.48 -13.12
N PRO A 24 12.83 -19.25 -13.37
CA PRO A 24 14.15 -19.04 -13.98
C PRO A 24 15.24 -19.76 -13.17
N ALA A 25 16.25 -20.31 -13.86
CA ALA A 25 17.28 -21.14 -13.21
C ALA A 25 17.98 -20.44 -12.03
N THR A 26 18.11 -19.14 -12.07
CA THR A 26 18.68 -18.32 -10.98
C THR A 26 17.82 -18.31 -9.71
N PHE A 27 16.57 -18.79 -9.76
CA PHE A 27 15.64 -18.85 -8.64
C PHE A 27 15.53 -20.25 -8.01
N ASN A 28 16.37 -21.21 -8.39
CA ASN A 28 16.33 -22.56 -7.81
C ASN A 28 16.80 -22.62 -6.34
N ASP A 29 17.75 -21.73 -5.97
CA ASP A 29 18.34 -21.68 -4.63
C ASP A 29 18.17 -20.28 -4.03
N THR A 30 16.92 -19.89 -3.75
CA THR A 30 16.58 -18.58 -3.21
C THR A 30 16.31 -18.65 -1.71
N PRO A 31 16.57 -17.55 -0.94
CA PRO A 31 16.24 -17.49 0.49
C PRO A 31 14.73 -17.42 0.77
N ALA A 32 13.92 -17.05 -0.24
CA ALA A 32 12.47 -16.97 -0.16
C ALA A 32 11.78 -18.03 -1.02
N ILE A 33 10.50 -18.31 -0.74
CA ILE A 33 9.71 -19.28 -1.51
C ILE A 33 8.98 -18.54 -2.63
N TRP A 34 9.27 -18.91 -3.88
CA TRP A 34 8.71 -18.34 -5.09
C TRP A 34 7.72 -19.28 -5.77
N ALA A 35 6.75 -18.69 -6.45
CA ALA A 35 5.87 -19.37 -7.39
C ALA A 35 5.74 -18.56 -8.67
N TYR A 36 5.57 -19.23 -9.81
CA TYR A 36 5.27 -18.61 -11.08
C TYR A 36 3.95 -19.13 -11.63
N VAL A 37 2.94 -18.27 -11.69
CA VAL A 37 1.60 -18.56 -12.23
C VAL A 37 1.45 -17.82 -13.55
N SER A 38 1.79 -18.49 -14.64
CA SER A 38 1.79 -17.88 -15.98
C SER A 38 0.55 -18.28 -16.78
N TYR A 39 -0.10 -17.29 -17.39
CA TYR A 39 -1.19 -17.52 -18.34
C TYR A 39 -0.73 -18.11 -19.68
N SER A 40 0.56 -18.24 -19.92
CA SER A 40 1.09 -19.09 -21.00
C SER A 40 0.79 -20.57 -20.77
N ASN A 41 0.54 -20.98 -19.51
CA ASN A 41 0.05 -22.31 -19.16
C ASN A 41 -1.46 -22.39 -19.37
N PRO A 42 -1.97 -23.20 -20.32
CA PRO A 42 -3.40 -23.30 -20.59
C PRO A 42 -4.24 -23.71 -19.37
N SER A 43 -3.68 -24.44 -18.42
CA SER A 43 -4.39 -24.84 -17.19
C SER A 43 -4.70 -23.66 -16.29
N VAL A 44 -3.92 -22.58 -16.34
CA VAL A 44 -4.21 -21.35 -15.59
C VAL A 44 -5.38 -20.58 -16.22
N ALA A 45 -5.43 -20.54 -17.56
CA ALA A 45 -6.49 -19.86 -18.31
C ALA A 45 -7.81 -20.62 -18.29
N VAL A 46 -7.79 -21.95 -18.23
CA VAL A 46 -8.97 -22.81 -18.27
C VAL A 46 -8.98 -23.74 -17.05
N LEU A 47 -9.71 -23.35 -16.02
CA LEU A 47 -9.90 -24.16 -14.82
C LEU A 47 -10.95 -25.25 -15.08
N THR A 48 -10.63 -26.47 -14.69
CA THR A 48 -11.56 -27.62 -14.76
C THR A 48 -12.14 -27.95 -13.40
N GLY A 49 -13.35 -28.50 -13.38
CA GLY A 49 -14.11 -28.77 -12.16
C GLY A 49 -14.83 -27.53 -11.62
N SER A 50 -15.34 -27.62 -10.41
CA SER A 50 -15.91 -26.48 -9.72
C SER A 50 -14.82 -25.65 -9.06
N PHE A 51 -14.98 -24.34 -9.05
CA PHE A 51 -14.13 -23.42 -8.32
C PHE A 51 -14.97 -22.23 -7.82
N ASN A 52 -14.63 -21.73 -6.66
CA ASN A 52 -15.31 -20.59 -6.05
C ASN A 52 -14.33 -19.80 -5.20
N ARG A 53 -14.41 -18.47 -5.28
CA ARG A 53 -13.59 -17.54 -4.51
C ARG A 53 -14.32 -16.22 -4.37
N SER A 54 -14.32 -15.63 -3.18
CA SER A 54 -14.66 -14.21 -3.04
C SER A 54 -13.58 -13.35 -3.72
N ALA A 55 -14.01 -12.30 -4.41
CA ALA A 55 -13.09 -11.34 -5.00
C ALA A 55 -12.26 -10.59 -3.95
N MET A 56 -12.69 -10.62 -2.68
CA MET A 56 -11.95 -10.02 -1.56
C MET A 56 -10.85 -10.93 -1.02
N ASP A 57 -10.85 -12.21 -1.39
CA ASP A 57 -9.88 -13.20 -0.94
C ASP A 57 -8.76 -13.38 -1.97
N ALA A 58 -7.58 -13.78 -1.49
CA ALA A 58 -6.48 -14.16 -2.36
C ALA A 58 -6.85 -15.38 -3.24
N PRO A 59 -6.30 -15.51 -4.46
CA PRO A 59 -6.61 -16.60 -5.38
C PRO A 59 -6.47 -18.00 -4.77
N HIS A 60 -5.43 -18.21 -3.99
CA HIS A 60 -5.12 -19.50 -3.36
C HIS A 60 -6.01 -19.84 -2.14
N LYS A 61 -6.90 -18.95 -1.72
CA LYS A 61 -7.95 -19.22 -0.72
C LYS A 61 -9.24 -19.77 -1.35
N GLY A 62 -9.28 -19.89 -2.68
CA GLY A 62 -10.44 -20.38 -3.39
C GLY A 62 -10.70 -21.87 -3.14
N GLU A 63 -11.97 -22.22 -2.98
CA GLU A 63 -12.41 -23.62 -2.93
C GLU A 63 -12.47 -24.19 -4.36
N THR A 64 -12.00 -25.44 -4.51
CA THR A 64 -12.02 -26.12 -5.81
C THR A 64 -12.19 -27.64 -5.66
N SER A 65 -12.90 -28.25 -6.61
CA SER A 65 -12.98 -29.70 -6.75
C SER A 65 -11.83 -30.29 -7.57
N ASN A 66 -10.98 -29.47 -8.19
CA ASN A 66 -9.81 -29.91 -8.94
C ASN A 66 -8.64 -30.21 -7.96
N PRO A 67 -8.20 -31.50 -7.85
CA PRO A 67 -7.16 -31.87 -6.87
C PRO A 67 -5.81 -31.21 -7.14
N ALA A 68 -5.45 -30.99 -8.41
CA ALA A 68 -4.19 -30.34 -8.78
C ALA A 68 -4.20 -28.86 -8.41
N LEU A 69 -5.32 -28.14 -8.69
CA LEU A 69 -5.49 -26.75 -8.28
C LEU A 69 -5.48 -26.61 -6.75
N LYS A 70 -6.15 -27.53 -6.03
CA LYS A 70 -6.14 -27.53 -4.56
C LYS A 70 -4.71 -27.63 -4.02
N LYS A 71 -3.91 -28.57 -4.55
CA LYS A 71 -2.50 -28.72 -4.18
C LYS A 71 -1.67 -27.48 -4.52
N THR A 72 -1.94 -26.84 -5.66
CA THR A 72 -1.30 -25.58 -6.02
C THR A 72 -1.65 -24.49 -5.02
N ASN A 73 -2.92 -24.34 -4.66
CA ASN A 73 -3.37 -23.35 -3.68
C ASN A 73 -2.71 -23.57 -2.30
N GLU A 74 -2.58 -24.83 -1.86
CA GLU A 74 -1.86 -25.18 -0.64
C GLU A 74 -0.39 -24.75 -0.69
N PHE A 75 0.28 -24.93 -1.83
CA PHE A 75 1.65 -24.44 -2.03
C PHE A 75 1.71 -22.92 -2.04
N LEU A 76 0.84 -22.24 -2.79
CA LEU A 76 0.78 -20.78 -2.86
C LEU A 76 0.56 -20.15 -1.47
N ASN A 77 -0.14 -20.82 -0.56
CA ASN A 77 -0.28 -20.37 0.83
C ASN A 77 1.06 -20.29 1.59
N THR A 78 2.07 -21.00 1.14
CA THR A 78 3.41 -21.03 1.78
C THR A 78 4.41 -20.10 1.10
N THR A 79 4.06 -19.50 -0.06
CA THR A 79 4.99 -18.67 -0.83
C THR A 79 5.17 -17.28 -0.23
N ASN A 80 6.31 -16.69 -0.49
CA ASN A 80 6.62 -15.30 -0.20
C ASN A 80 6.35 -14.40 -1.40
N PHE A 81 6.65 -14.89 -2.61
CA PHE A 81 6.50 -14.16 -3.85
C PHE A 81 5.73 -15.01 -4.87
N ILE A 82 4.72 -14.41 -5.50
CA ILE A 82 3.98 -15.03 -6.60
C ILE A 82 4.19 -14.14 -7.83
N ALA A 83 4.94 -14.63 -8.82
CA ALA A 83 5.08 -13.99 -10.11
C ALA A 83 3.91 -14.36 -11.03
N TYR A 84 3.42 -13.39 -11.80
CA TYR A 84 2.47 -13.59 -12.89
C TYR A 84 3.09 -13.23 -14.25
N ASP A 85 4.21 -12.49 -14.24
CA ASP A 85 4.97 -12.05 -15.40
C ASP A 85 6.48 -12.14 -15.11
N GLU A 86 7.28 -12.44 -16.12
CA GLU A 86 8.73 -12.62 -15.97
C GLU A 86 9.46 -11.36 -15.49
N ARG A 87 8.95 -10.18 -15.80
CA ARG A 87 9.51 -8.90 -15.34
C ARG A 87 9.52 -8.76 -13.81
N PHE A 88 8.63 -9.49 -13.12
CA PHE A 88 8.62 -9.52 -11.65
C PHE A 88 9.91 -10.11 -11.08
N PHE A 89 10.50 -11.09 -11.77
CA PHE A 89 11.79 -11.66 -11.38
C PHE A 89 12.93 -10.65 -11.52
N ASP A 90 12.90 -9.83 -12.58
CA ASP A 90 13.93 -8.82 -12.82
C ASP A 90 13.86 -7.70 -11.77
N ILE A 91 12.66 -7.27 -11.39
CA ILE A 91 12.44 -6.24 -10.37
C ILE A 91 13.01 -6.67 -9.01
N PHE A 92 12.72 -7.92 -8.60
CA PHE A 92 13.07 -8.38 -7.25
C PHE A 92 14.42 -9.07 -7.17
N GLY A 93 14.78 -9.85 -8.18
CA GLY A 93 15.97 -10.69 -8.16
C GLY A 93 15.88 -11.89 -7.20
N PRO A 94 16.80 -12.87 -7.33
CA PRO A 94 16.73 -14.13 -6.58
C PRO A 94 17.09 -13.99 -5.10
N GLN A 95 17.68 -12.85 -4.67
CA GLN A 95 18.07 -12.62 -3.28
C GLN A 95 17.02 -11.84 -2.47
N ALA A 96 15.90 -11.45 -3.09
CA ALA A 96 14.83 -10.76 -2.38
C ALA A 96 14.24 -11.63 -1.27
N THR A 97 13.95 -10.99 -0.14
CA THR A 97 13.32 -11.62 1.03
C THR A 97 12.18 -10.76 1.55
N VAL A 98 11.23 -11.39 2.24
CA VAL A 98 10.21 -10.68 3.01
C VAL A 98 10.16 -11.27 4.41
N LYS A 99 10.18 -10.41 5.43
CA LYS A 99 10.17 -10.82 6.83
C LYS A 99 9.33 -9.86 7.67
N GLN A 100 8.47 -10.39 8.52
CA GLN A 100 7.82 -9.59 9.55
C GLN A 100 8.86 -9.12 10.57
N VAL A 101 8.98 -7.79 10.74
CA VAL A 101 9.95 -7.17 11.64
C VAL A 101 9.32 -6.61 12.90
N GLN A 102 8.01 -6.35 12.85
CA GLN A 102 7.20 -5.99 14.01
C GLN A 102 5.87 -6.71 13.95
N GLN A 103 5.45 -7.27 15.07
CA GLN A 103 4.09 -7.74 15.27
C GLN A 103 3.38 -6.75 16.18
N LEU A 104 2.25 -6.22 15.73
CA LEU A 104 1.47 -5.22 16.46
C LEU A 104 0.08 -5.74 16.74
N ALA A 105 -0.46 -5.36 17.91
CA ALA A 105 -1.73 -5.89 18.43
C ALA A 105 -2.95 -5.37 17.66
N PHE A 106 -2.85 -4.17 17.12
CA PHE A 106 -3.93 -3.49 16.42
C PHE A 106 -3.61 -3.35 14.93
N GLN A 107 -4.46 -2.67 14.19
CA GLN A 107 -4.22 -2.43 12.78
C GLN A 107 -3.12 -1.39 12.61
N THR A 108 -1.94 -1.82 12.20
CA THR A 108 -0.94 -0.92 11.62
C THR A 108 -1.50 -0.50 10.30
N HIS A 109 -2.04 0.70 10.24
CA HIS A 109 -2.95 0.98 9.17
C HIS A 109 -2.27 1.76 8.06
N GLU A 110 -1.59 2.86 8.41
CA GLU A 110 -1.25 3.85 7.41
C GLU A 110 0.01 4.65 7.75
N ALA A 111 0.24 5.67 6.94
CA ALA A 111 1.27 6.67 7.07
C ALA A 111 2.71 6.14 7.06
N PRO A 112 3.07 5.03 6.38
CA PRO A 112 4.46 4.66 6.35
C PRO A 112 5.25 5.67 5.51
N CYS A 113 6.31 6.23 6.09
CA CYS A 113 7.31 6.97 5.35
C CYS A 113 8.70 6.78 5.93
N TYR A 114 9.65 6.54 5.04
CA TYR A 114 11.00 6.19 5.39
C TYR A 114 11.94 7.39 5.27
N ASN A 115 12.62 7.70 6.37
CA ASN A 115 13.68 8.68 6.40
C ASN A 115 15.02 7.97 6.12
N LYS A 116 15.53 8.15 4.91
CA LYS A 116 16.79 7.53 4.47
C LYS A 116 18.02 8.06 5.21
N ASP A 117 17.95 9.27 5.77
CA ASP A 117 19.09 9.92 6.41
C ASP A 117 19.28 9.37 7.84
N THR A 118 18.20 9.14 8.58
CA THR A 118 18.24 8.57 9.93
C THR A 118 18.02 7.07 9.97
N LYS A 119 17.60 6.46 8.86
CA LYS A 119 17.21 5.04 8.76
C LYS A 119 16.05 4.71 9.69
N GLU A 120 15.04 5.55 9.69
CA GLU A 120 13.84 5.40 10.51
C GLU A 120 12.59 5.38 9.64
N LEU A 121 11.67 4.47 9.97
CA LEU A 121 10.34 4.39 9.39
C LEU A 121 9.33 4.99 10.37
N TYR A 122 8.68 6.07 9.97
CA TYR A 122 7.49 6.58 10.63
C TYR A 122 6.26 5.84 10.14
N PHE A 123 5.30 5.51 11.02
CA PHE A 123 3.99 4.98 10.66
C PHE A 123 2.97 5.18 11.80
N ALA A 124 1.69 4.98 11.49
CA ALA A 124 0.59 5.04 12.45
C ALA A 124 -0.04 3.65 12.66
N GLU A 125 -0.34 3.31 13.91
CA GLU A 125 -1.13 2.15 14.30
C GLU A 125 -2.47 2.61 14.86
N TRP A 126 -3.53 2.06 14.31
CA TRP A 126 -4.88 2.28 14.82
C TRP A 126 -5.11 1.39 16.04
N GLY A 127 -4.89 1.98 17.23
CA GLY A 127 -5.07 1.35 18.52
C GLY A 127 -6.51 1.01 18.86
N PRO A 128 -6.82 0.84 20.17
CA PRO A 128 -8.21 0.75 20.61
C PRO A 128 -9.01 1.90 20.01
N PRO A 129 -10.32 1.76 19.76
CA PRO A 129 -11.10 2.80 19.12
C PRO A 129 -10.74 4.18 19.65
N GLY A 130 -10.12 5.02 18.80
CA GLY A 130 -9.69 6.36 19.15
C GLY A 130 -8.34 6.50 19.88
N GLY A 131 -7.47 5.49 19.88
CA GLY A 131 -6.15 5.57 20.51
C GLY A 131 -6.15 5.59 22.03
N ASP A 132 -5.15 6.22 22.64
CA ASP A 132 -4.99 6.26 24.10
C ASP A 132 -6.07 7.06 24.83
N ASP A 133 -6.60 8.10 24.19
CA ASP A 133 -7.60 9.02 24.72
C ASP A 133 -8.95 8.94 24.00
N GLY A 134 -9.14 7.93 23.17
CA GLY A 134 -10.35 7.74 22.38
C GLY A 134 -10.39 8.51 21.06
N THR A 135 -9.35 9.27 20.69
CA THR A 135 -9.37 10.17 19.50
C THR A 135 -8.18 10.09 18.59
N HIS A 136 -7.08 9.43 18.97
CA HIS A 136 -5.84 9.45 18.18
C HIS A 136 -5.42 8.05 17.73
N SER A 137 -4.86 7.95 16.52
CA SER A 137 -4.02 6.82 16.16
C SER A 137 -2.66 6.92 16.84
N TRP A 138 -2.10 5.79 17.24
CA TRP A 138 -0.74 5.78 17.77
C TRP A 138 0.28 5.95 16.66
N GLN A 139 1.33 6.71 16.95
CA GLN A 139 2.41 6.97 16.01
C GLN A 139 3.70 6.35 16.50
N TYR A 140 4.45 5.79 15.57
CA TYR A 140 5.69 5.08 15.87
C TYR A 140 6.83 5.52 14.97
N MET A 141 8.03 5.34 15.50
CA MET A 141 9.29 5.39 14.77
C MET A 141 9.99 4.05 14.94
N LEU A 142 10.29 3.39 13.83
CA LEU A 142 11.03 2.13 13.78
C LEU A 142 12.44 2.40 13.28
N ASP A 143 13.48 2.15 14.10
CA ASP A 143 14.87 2.12 13.66
C ASP A 143 15.07 0.85 12.80
N THR A 144 15.25 1.03 11.50
CA THR A 144 15.32 -0.08 10.54
C THR A 144 16.62 -0.87 10.61
N ARG A 145 17.65 -0.37 11.29
CA ARG A 145 18.93 -1.06 11.49
C ARG A 145 18.86 -2.20 12.51
N ASN A 146 17.99 -2.07 13.49
CA ASN A 146 17.90 -3.01 14.62
C ASN A 146 16.45 -3.41 14.95
N ASN A 147 15.48 -2.87 14.22
CA ASN A 147 14.03 -3.06 14.41
C ASN A 147 13.53 -2.60 15.79
N MET A 148 14.18 -1.64 16.41
CA MET A 148 13.70 -1.03 17.66
C MET A 148 12.52 -0.09 17.37
N LEU A 149 11.40 -0.37 18.01
CA LEU A 149 10.18 0.40 17.89
C LEU A 149 10.03 1.39 19.05
N LYS A 150 9.72 2.63 18.71
CA LYS A 150 9.45 3.70 19.69
C LYS A 150 8.11 4.33 19.38
N LYS A 151 7.20 4.37 20.38
CA LYS A 151 6.00 5.20 20.30
C LYS A 151 6.40 6.67 20.44
N ILE A 152 5.85 7.53 19.59
CA ILE A 152 6.16 8.96 19.55
C ILE A 152 4.91 9.81 19.69
N THR A 153 5.09 11.03 20.13
CA THR A 153 4.07 12.08 20.15
C THR A 153 4.70 13.36 19.63
N THR A 154 4.06 13.99 18.67
CA THR A 154 4.50 15.29 18.13
C THR A 154 4.10 16.44 19.04
N THR A 155 4.71 17.60 18.84
CA THR A 155 4.38 18.82 19.59
C THR A 155 3.99 19.95 18.62
N PRO A 156 2.74 20.42 18.62
CA PRO A 156 1.56 19.83 19.29
C PRO A 156 1.23 18.42 18.75
N PRO A 157 0.40 17.63 19.43
CA PRO A 157 0.03 16.28 19.00
C PRO A 157 -0.58 16.24 17.60
N THR A 158 -0.24 15.22 16.80
CA THR A 158 -0.87 14.95 15.51
C THR A 158 -2.04 14.01 15.72
N VAL A 159 -3.21 14.41 15.25
CA VAL A 159 -4.46 13.68 15.45
C VAL A 159 -4.73 12.82 14.22
N ASN A 160 -4.94 11.51 14.42
CA ASN A 160 -5.35 10.55 13.39
C ASN A 160 -4.52 10.65 12.09
N ALA A 161 -3.19 10.50 12.20
CA ALA A 161 -2.30 10.41 11.04
C ALA A 161 -2.73 9.27 10.12
N HIS A 162 -2.84 9.52 8.82
CA HIS A 162 -3.35 8.56 7.84
C HIS A 162 -2.40 8.31 6.68
N GLY A 163 -1.84 9.34 6.04
CA GLY A 163 -0.83 9.23 4.99
C GLY A 163 0.46 9.98 5.34
N CYS A 164 1.60 9.53 4.83
CA CYS A 164 2.88 10.19 5.04
C CYS A 164 3.81 10.04 3.85
N ILE A 165 4.64 11.08 3.64
CA ILE A 165 5.80 11.05 2.76
C ILE A 165 6.96 11.81 3.39
N TYR A 166 8.18 11.27 3.29
CA TYR A 166 9.40 11.98 3.67
C TYR A 166 9.90 12.79 2.47
N TYR A 167 9.99 14.09 2.65
CA TYR A 167 10.37 15.01 1.58
C TYR A 167 11.15 16.20 2.13
N ARG A 168 12.31 16.51 1.52
CA ARG A 168 13.17 17.65 1.87
C ARG A 168 13.44 17.77 3.38
N GLY A 169 13.81 16.66 4.02
CA GLY A 169 14.23 16.64 5.42
C GLY A 169 13.09 16.70 6.44
N ALA A 170 11.83 16.49 6.04
CA ALA A 170 10.68 16.49 6.94
C ALA A 170 9.66 15.41 6.56
N TYR A 171 8.92 14.94 7.56
CA TYR A 171 7.72 14.15 7.31
C TYR A 171 6.55 15.09 6.96
N HIS A 172 5.90 14.83 5.84
CA HIS A 172 4.64 15.46 5.45
C HIS A 172 3.54 14.45 5.68
N VAL A 173 2.65 14.76 6.60
CA VAL A 173 1.61 13.84 7.08
C VAL A 173 0.25 14.45 6.81
N VAL A 174 -0.67 13.63 6.34
CA VAL A 174 -2.10 13.99 6.28
C VAL A 174 -2.87 13.31 7.40
N THR A 175 -3.93 13.96 7.86
CA THR A 175 -4.73 13.51 8.99
C THR A 175 -6.21 13.43 8.64
N ASP A 176 -6.92 12.50 9.28
CA ASP A 176 -8.39 12.47 9.24
C ASP A 176 -9.04 13.62 10.02
N GLY A 177 -8.30 14.25 10.93
CA GLY A 177 -8.89 15.16 11.90
C GLY A 177 -9.61 14.42 13.05
N SER A 178 -10.52 15.13 13.72
CA SER A 178 -11.35 14.62 14.83
C SER A 178 -12.62 15.47 14.93
N HIS A 179 -13.46 15.22 15.96
CA HIS A 179 -14.62 16.09 16.23
C HIS A 179 -14.27 17.56 16.47
N ASN A 180 -13.04 17.87 16.87
CA ASN A 180 -12.59 19.21 17.20
C ASN A 180 -11.50 19.76 16.27
N GLU A 181 -11.03 18.96 15.32
CA GLU A 181 -9.94 19.32 14.43
C GLU A 181 -10.25 18.79 13.02
N THR A 182 -10.24 19.67 12.02
CA THR A 182 -10.41 19.28 10.62
C THR A 182 -9.22 18.46 10.13
N GLY A 183 -9.40 17.65 9.09
CA GLY A 183 -8.30 17.02 8.36
C GLY A 183 -7.27 18.06 7.94
N ALA A 184 -6.00 17.73 7.99
CA ALA A 184 -4.90 18.65 7.74
C ALA A 184 -3.72 18.00 7.02
N LEU A 185 -2.99 18.81 6.24
CA LEU A 185 -1.62 18.55 5.83
C LEU A 185 -0.69 19.18 6.86
N VAL A 186 0.16 18.40 7.49
CA VAL A 186 1.12 18.87 8.49
C VAL A 186 2.54 18.49 8.09
N ARG A 187 3.51 19.28 8.54
CA ARG A 187 4.93 18.98 8.46
C ARG A 187 5.46 18.69 9.85
N ILE A 188 6.20 17.60 9.99
CA ILE A 188 6.83 17.19 11.25
C ILE A 188 8.34 17.19 11.07
N ASN A 189 9.04 17.86 11.96
CA ASN A 189 10.50 17.80 12.02
C ASN A 189 10.93 16.42 12.59
N PRO A 190 11.76 15.65 11.89
CA PRO A 190 12.11 14.30 12.33
C PRO A 190 12.95 14.25 13.62
N GLU A 191 13.73 15.32 13.93
CA GLU A 191 14.59 15.36 15.11
C GLU A 191 13.84 15.85 16.36
N THR A 192 13.05 16.93 16.21
CA THR A 192 12.39 17.58 17.35
C THR A 192 10.97 17.10 17.57
N LEU A 193 10.37 16.44 16.58
CA LEU A 193 8.94 16.07 16.51
C LEU A 193 8.00 17.28 16.58
N GLU A 194 8.52 18.48 16.27
CA GLU A 194 7.69 19.69 16.17
C GLU A 194 6.80 19.60 14.94
N LYS A 195 5.48 19.81 15.17
CA LYS A 195 4.45 19.81 14.14
C LYS A 195 4.12 21.22 13.69
N THR A 196 4.09 21.47 12.39
CA THR A 196 3.57 22.69 11.75
C THR A 196 2.41 22.32 10.85
N VAL A 197 1.25 22.95 11.02
CA VAL A 197 0.12 22.81 10.10
C VAL A 197 0.38 23.65 8.84
N LEU A 198 0.32 23.02 7.67
CA LEU A 198 0.53 23.67 6.37
C LEU A 198 -0.79 24.03 5.70
N LEU A 199 -1.80 23.15 5.81
CA LEU A 199 -3.13 23.35 5.21
C LEU A 199 -4.17 22.60 6.05
N ASN A 200 -5.27 23.26 6.42
CA ASN A 200 -6.36 22.65 7.21
C ASN A 200 -7.77 23.12 6.81
N ASN A 201 -7.91 23.80 5.69
CA ASN A 201 -9.22 24.24 5.23
C ASN A 201 -9.25 24.46 3.71
N TYR A 202 -10.43 24.35 3.13
CA TYR A 202 -10.75 24.73 1.76
C TYR A 202 -11.60 26.01 1.78
N TYR A 203 -10.96 27.17 1.66
CA TYR A 203 -11.65 28.48 1.72
C TYR A 203 -12.55 28.64 2.97
N GLN A 204 -12.04 28.30 4.15
CA GLN A 204 -12.68 28.30 5.46
C GLN A 204 -13.71 27.16 5.70
N GLU A 205 -13.84 26.23 4.77
CA GLU A 205 -14.60 24.99 4.99
C GLU A 205 -13.68 23.85 5.45
N PRO A 206 -14.14 22.96 6.34
CA PRO A 206 -13.34 21.84 6.81
C PRO A 206 -13.17 20.79 5.72
N PHE A 207 -12.02 20.13 5.67
CA PHE A 207 -11.88 18.88 4.92
C PHE A 207 -12.62 17.75 5.64
N MET A 208 -13.04 16.72 4.90
CA MET A 208 -13.74 15.57 5.47
C MET A 208 -12.78 14.69 6.27
N GLY A 209 -11.57 14.48 5.76
CA GLY A 209 -10.51 13.69 6.36
C GLY A 209 -9.61 13.12 5.29
N PHE A 210 -8.34 13.52 5.30
CA PHE A 210 -7.39 13.05 4.31
C PHE A 210 -6.98 11.61 4.56
N ASN A 211 -6.91 10.84 3.49
CA ASN A 211 -6.47 9.44 3.51
C ASN A 211 -4.98 9.31 3.16
N ASP A 212 -4.56 9.77 1.99
CA ASP A 212 -3.15 9.62 1.56
C ASP A 212 -2.66 10.88 0.84
N LEU A 213 -1.35 10.93 0.62
CA LEU A 213 -0.70 11.99 -0.13
C LEU A 213 0.46 11.46 -0.96
N ASP A 214 0.75 12.19 -2.04
CA ASP A 214 2.03 12.10 -2.73
C ASP A 214 2.52 13.50 -3.13
N ILE A 215 3.80 13.61 -3.48
CA ILE A 215 4.45 14.86 -3.89
C ILE A 215 5.07 14.66 -5.26
N ASP A 216 4.81 15.58 -6.19
CA ASP A 216 5.43 15.56 -7.52
C ASP A 216 6.85 16.14 -7.50
N SER A 217 7.56 16.02 -8.62
CA SER A 217 8.93 16.52 -8.76
C SER A 217 9.05 18.04 -8.64
N GLU A 218 7.95 18.78 -8.79
CA GLU A 218 7.89 20.23 -8.61
C GLU A 218 7.65 20.63 -7.14
N GLY A 219 7.30 19.65 -6.29
CA GLY A 219 7.01 19.83 -4.87
C GLY A 219 5.55 20.22 -4.59
N ASN A 220 4.64 19.97 -5.51
CA ASN A 220 3.21 20.11 -5.27
C ASN A 220 2.66 18.84 -4.61
N PHE A 221 1.62 19.02 -3.78
CA PHE A 221 0.99 17.90 -3.06
C PHE A 221 -0.27 17.44 -3.79
N TRP A 222 -0.44 16.13 -3.78
CA TRP A 222 -1.63 15.44 -4.25
C TRP A 222 -2.25 14.74 -3.05
N LEU A 223 -3.47 15.13 -2.68
CA LEU A 223 -4.13 14.68 -1.45
C LEU A 223 -5.45 14.01 -1.80
N THR A 224 -5.75 12.89 -1.15
CA THR A 224 -7.08 12.27 -1.20
C THR A 224 -7.87 12.62 0.05
N ASP A 225 -9.03 13.24 -0.13
CA ASP A 225 -10.01 13.52 0.93
C ASP A 225 -11.10 12.45 0.86
N SER A 226 -11.17 11.60 1.87
CA SER A 226 -11.98 10.40 1.85
C SER A 226 -13.10 10.45 2.89
N LYS A 227 -14.10 9.60 2.69
CA LYS A 227 -15.20 9.44 3.67
C LYS A 227 -14.84 8.52 4.86
N SER A 228 -13.58 8.10 5.00
CA SER A 228 -13.21 7.13 6.02
C SER A 228 -13.35 7.66 7.45
N GLY A 229 -12.90 8.90 7.70
CA GLY A 229 -13.02 9.55 9.00
C GLY A 229 -14.48 9.71 9.45
N TRP A 230 -15.36 10.18 8.53
CA TRP A 230 -16.81 10.24 8.78
C TRP A 230 -17.41 8.84 8.96
N GLY A 231 -17.01 7.89 8.16
CA GLY A 231 -17.51 6.50 8.22
C GLY A 231 -17.18 5.79 9.53
N ARG A 232 -16.09 6.20 10.19
CA ARG A 232 -15.62 5.66 11.47
C ARG A 232 -16.03 6.49 12.69
N ASP A 233 -16.90 7.50 12.51
CA ASP A 233 -17.34 8.42 13.57
C ASP A 233 -16.19 9.22 14.21
N ILE A 234 -15.12 9.51 13.45
CA ILE A 234 -14.00 10.36 13.87
C ILE A 234 -14.34 11.84 13.65
N VAL A 235 -15.01 12.13 12.53
CA VAL A 235 -15.45 13.48 12.15
C VAL A 235 -16.93 13.47 11.80
N ASP A 236 -17.61 14.59 11.98
CA ASP A 236 -19.05 14.75 11.75
C ASP A 236 -19.41 16.02 10.96
N TYR A 237 -18.42 16.76 10.42
CA TYR A 237 -18.73 17.93 9.62
C TYR A 237 -19.16 17.54 8.20
N THR A 238 -19.89 18.47 7.59
CA THR A 238 -20.19 18.41 6.16
C THR A 238 -18.98 18.92 5.38
N PRO A 239 -18.37 18.08 4.54
CA PRO A 239 -17.23 18.50 3.73
C PRO A 239 -17.67 19.45 2.59
N PRO A 240 -16.74 20.23 2.02
CA PRO A 240 -17.04 21.12 0.88
C PRO A 240 -17.44 20.36 -0.38
N THR A 241 -17.07 19.10 -0.50
CA THR A 241 -17.41 18.24 -1.64
C THR A 241 -17.35 16.75 -1.26
N SER A 242 -17.83 15.89 -2.15
CA SER A 242 -17.73 14.42 -2.06
C SER A 242 -16.28 13.95 -1.98
N PRO A 243 -16.02 12.67 -1.74
CA PRO A 243 -14.67 12.12 -1.78
C PRO A 243 -13.88 12.66 -2.97
N THR A 244 -12.75 13.29 -2.71
CA THR A 244 -12.13 14.25 -3.61
C THR A 244 -10.61 14.05 -3.66
N VAL A 245 -10.00 14.44 -4.78
CA VAL A 245 -8.57 14.62 -4.91
C VAL A 245 -8.26 16.08 -5.04
N TYR A 246 -7.35 16.56 -4.21
CA TYR A 246 -6.83 17.93 -4.26
C TYR A 246 -5.42 17.95 -4.84
N PHE A 247 -5.18 18.90 -5.72
CA PHE A 247 -3.86 19.40 -6.06
C PHE A 247 -3.59 20.63 -5.18
N VAL A 248 -2.47 20.63 -4.46
CA VAL A 248 -2.06 21.77 -3.62
C VAL A 248 -0.72 22.29 -4.13
N ASN A 249 -0.68 23.53 -4.56
CA ASN A 249 0.56 24.15 -5.00
C ASN A 249 1.54 24.27 -3.83
N GLY A 250 2.70 23.64 -3.95
CA GLY A 250 3.70 23.54 -2.87
C GLY A 250 4.31 24.87 -2.41
N THR A 251 4.18 25.95 -3.21
CA THR A 251 4.68 27.28 -2.86
C THR A 251 3.64 28.11 -2.13
N THR A 252 2.38 28.05 -2.57
CA THR A 252 1.32 28.94 -2.05
C THR A 252 0.38 28.24 -1.07
N MET A 253 0.46 26.92 -0.93
CA MET A 253 -0.47 26.06 -0.19
C MET A 253 -1.92 26.22 -0.66
N ARG A 254 -2.14 26.67 -1.90
CA ARG A 254 -3.48 26.86 -2.44
C ARG A 254 -4.05 25.53 -2.94
N PRO A 255 -5.15 25.04 -2.34
CA PRO A 255 -5.80 23.81 -2.77
C PRO A 255 -6.69 24.05 -4.00
N LYS A 256 -6.77 23.04 -4.85
CA LYS A 256 -7.66 22.96 -6.01
C LYS A 256 -8.26 21.57 -6.09
N VAL A 257 -9.58 21.46 -6.19
CA VAL A 257 -10.25 20.20 -6.52
C VAL A 257 -9.89 19.81 -7.95
N VAL A 258 -9.37 18.61 -8.16
CA VAL A 258 -8.99 18.11 -9.47
C VAL A 258 -9.77 16.88 -9.89
N HIS A 259 -10.36 16.14 -8.94
CA HIS A 259 -11.21 14.99 -9.20
C HIS A 259 -12.21 14.78 -8.06
N ILE A 260 -13.41 14.34 -8.41
CA ILE A 260 -14.43 13.88 -7.46
C ILE A 260 -14.83 12.47 -7.87
N THR A 261 -14.81 11.54 -6.91
CA THR A 261 -15.27 10.17 -7.15
C THR A 261 -16.61 9.91 -6.48
N THR A 262 -17.43 9.05 -7.10
CA THR A 262 -18.67 8.52 -6.48
C THR A 262 -18.39 7.38 -5.49
N GLY A 263 -17.18 6.80 -5.54
CA GLY A 263 -16.74 5.77 -4.64
C GLY A 263 -16.08 6.32 -3.38
N ASN A 264 -14.81 5.98 -3.20
CA ASN A 264 -13.98 6.48 -2.12
C ASN A 264 -12.53 6.59 -2.61
N ALA A 265 -12.01 7.81 -2.73
CA ALA A 265 -10.59 8.01 -2.98
C ALA A 265 -9.79 7.45 -1.82
N ASN A 266 -8.76 6.67 -2.11
CA ASN A 266 -7.91 6.04 -1.10
C ASN A 266 -6.47 6.47 -1.32
N GLY A 267 -5.51 5.57 -1.54
CA GLY A 267 -4.14 5.92 -1.86
C GLY A 267 -4.03 6.88 -3.06
N VAL A 268 -2.91 7.56 -3.18
CA VAL A 268 -2.57 8.39 -4.33
C VAL A 268 -1.09 8.28 -4.62
N ALA A 269 -0.72 8.19 -5.89
CA ALA A 269 0.67 8.27 -6.30
C ALA A 269 0.81 9.04 -7.62
N VAL A 270 1.87 9.81 -7.72
CA VAL A 270 2.22 10.53 -8.95
C VAL A 270 3.57 10.05 -9.47
N SER A 271 3.61 9.65 -10.73
CA SER A 271 4.88 9.37 -11.42
C SER A 271 5.33 10.60 -12.20
N SER A 272 6.64 10.81 -12.23
CA SER A 272 7.26 11.77 -13.14
C SER A 272 8.00 10.99 -14.22
N LEU A 273 7.60 11.17 -15.46
CA LEU A 273 8.29 10.58 -16.60
C LEU A 273 9.51 11.41 -16.96
N GLN A 274 10.49 10.79 -17.60
CA GLN A 274 11.73 11.47 -18.02
C GLN A 274 11.50 12.66 -18.97
N ASP A 275 10.37 12.67 -19.68
CA ASP A 275 9.96 13.76 -20.57
C ASP A 275 9.19 14.88 -19.88
N GLY A 276 9.13 14.89 -18.53
CA GLY A 276 8.46 15.89 -17.71
C GLY A 276 6.94 15.74 -17.62
N ARG A 277 6.38 14.68 -18.22
CA ARG A 277 4.96 14.35 -18.02
C ARG A 277 4.76 13.65 -16.70
N HIS A 278 3.61 13.88 -16.10
CA HIS A 278 3.18 13.21 -14.87
C HIS A 278 1.93 12.37 -15.13
N THR A 279 1.85 11.24 -14.45
CA THR A 279 0.64 10.42 -14.37
C THR A 279 0.23 10.29 -12.92
N LEU A 280 -1.03 10.60 -12.63
CA LEU A 280 -1.63 10.36 -11.31
C LEU A 280 -2.31 8.99 -11.33
N TYR A 281 -2.04 8.18 -10.30
CA TYR A 281 -2.69 6.91 -10.04
C TYR A 281 -3.57 7.05 -8.81
N LEU A 282 -4.81 6.55 -8.92
CA LEU A 282 -5.85 6.71 -7.90
C LEU A 282 -6.64 5.41 -7.73
N PRO A 283 -6.48 4.69 -6.61
CA PRO A 283 -7.40 3.63 -6.23
C PRO A 283 -8.76 4.21 -5.85
N ASP A 284 -9.82 3.58 -6.31
CA ASP A 284 -11.18 3.82 -5.86
C ASP A 284 -11.71 2.58 -5.11
N THR A 285 -12.00 2.75 -3.83
CA THR A 285 -12.43 1.70 -2.91
C THR A 285 -13.91 1.81 -2.57
N GLY A 286 -14.74 2.27 -3.49
CA GLY A 286 -16.19 2.38 -3.32
C GLY A 286 -16.89 1.07 -2.97
N VAL A 287 -16.24 -0.08 -3.19
CA VAL A 287 -16.68 -1.39 -2.71
C VAL A 287 -16.82 -1.44 -1.17
N SER A 288 -16.09 -0.61 -0.42
CA SER A 288 -16.18 -0.50 1.04
C SER A 288 -17.14 0.61 1.44
N GLU A 289 -18.31 0.24 1.96
CA GLU A 289 -19.27 1.17 2.56
C GLU A 289 -19.11 1.18 4.07
N PHE A 290 -19.22 2.38 4.67
CA PHE A 290 -19.09 2.58 6.11
C PHE A 290 -20.44 2.73 6.80
N LYS A 291 -21.32 3.57 6.25
CA LYS A 291 -22.63 3.89 6.84
C LYS A 291 -23.77 3.65 5.82
N PRO A 292 -24.98 3.37 6.29
CA PRO A 292 -25.42 3.18 7.68
C PRO A 292 -24.89 1.88 8.31
N VAL A 293 -24.34 0.96 7.50
CA VAL A 293 -23.78 -0.32 7.96
C VAL A 293 -22.49 -0.56 7.21
N SER A 294 -21.41 -0.89 7.94
CA SER A 294 -20.16 -1.30 7.31
C SER A 294 -20.35 -2.61 6.55
N LYS A 295 -20.19 -2.58 5.23
CA LYS A 295 -20.36 -3.74 4.35
C LYS A 295 -19.53 -3.61 3.07
N LYS A 296 -19.43 -4.72 2.33
CA LYS A 296 -18.90 -4.71 0.97
C LYS A 296 -20.05 -4.57 -0.04
N ASN A 297 -19.99 -3.51 -0.83
CA ASN A 297 -20.95 -3.27 -1.91
C ASN A 297 -20.45 -3.93 -3.20
N PRO A 298 -21.13 -4.97 -3.73
CA PRO A 298 -20.68 -5.67 -4.93
C PRO A 298 -20.73 -4.79 -6.19
N TYR A 299 -21.43 -3.67 -6.15
CA TYR A 299 -21.55 -2.71 -7.25
C TYR A 299 -20.64 -1.48 -7.07
N GLY A 300 -19.94 -1.38 -5.96
CA GLY A 300 -18.98 -0.30 -5.71
C GLY A 300 -17.68 -0.51 -6.48
N ASN A 301 -16.99 0.59 -6.79
CA ASN A 301 -15.71 0.53 -7.48
C ASN A 301 -14.69 -0.25 -6.66
N ARG A 302 -13.86 -1.00 -7.37
CA ARG A 302 -12.69 -1.69 -6.87
C ARG A 302 -11.65 -1.66 -8.00
N ALA A 303 -11.07 -0.50 -8.22
CA ALA A 303 -10.28 -0.24 -9.41
C ALA A 303 -9.13 0.71 -9.14
N LEU A 304 -8.08 0.61 -9.95
CA LEU A 304 -7.01 1.59 -10.07
C LEU A 304 -7.20 2.38 -11.36
N PHE A 305 -7.34 3.69 -11.22
CA PHE A 305 -7.41 4.62 -12.33
C PHE A 305 -6.07 5.32 -12.54
N ALA A 306 -5.80 5.69 -13.80
CA ALA A 306 -4.68 6.54 -14.18
C ALA A 306 -5.19 7.77 -14.94
N TYR A 307 -4.53 8.91 -14.70
CA TYR A 307 -4.83 10.19 -15.32
C TYR A 307 -3.53 10.85 -15.78
N ASP A 308 -3.53 11.44 -16.97
CA ASP A 308 -2.45 12.33 -17.36
C ASP A 308 -2.60 13.66 -16.64
N VAL A 309 -1.51 14.20 -16.12
CA VAL A 309 -1.48 15.47 -15.42
C VAL A 309 -1.02 16.57 -16.37
N ALA A 310 -1.92 17.50 -16.67
CA ALA A 310 -1.62 18.70 -17.43
C ALA A 310 -1.25 19.88 -16.50
N THR A 311 -0.79 20.97 -17.09
CA THR A 311 -0.38 22.19 -16.37
C THR A 311 -1.41 22.63 -15.34
N GLY A 312 -0.93 22.97 -14.15
CA GLY A 312 -1.77 23.40 -13.02
C GLY A 312 -2.58 22.28 -12.39
N GLY A 313 -2.15 21.02 -12.53
CA GLY A 313 -2.77 19.86 -11.88
C GLY A 313 -4.10 19.45 -12.52
N VAL A 314 -4.37 19.79 -13.77
CA VAL A 314 -5.58 19.35 -14.48
C VAL A 314 -5.42 17.89 -14.87
N LEU A 315 -6.37 17.06 -14.45
CA LEU A 315 -6.41 15.63 -14.82
C LEU A 315 -7.10 15.44 -16.16
N THR A 316 -6.45 14.69 -17.05
CA THR A 316 -6.94 14.37 -18.40
C THR A 316 -6.78 12.89 -18.69
N SER A 317 -7.36 12.42 -19.79
CA SER A 317 -7.20 11.04 -20.27
C SER A 317 -7.50 9.98 -19.19
N PRO A 318 -8.66 10.02 -18.52
CA PRO A 318 -8.99 9.02 -17.49
C PRO A 318 -9.02 7.63 -18.11
N ARG A 319 -8.38 6.67 -17.46
CA ARG A 319 -8.36 5.28 -17.88
C ARG A 319 -8.39 4.32 -16.70
N LEU A 320 -9.21 3.29 -16.82
CA LEU A 320 -9.12 2.14 -15.94
C LEU A 320 -7.79 1.45 -16.23
N LEU A 321 -6.91 1.38 -15.25
CA LEU A 321 -5.61 0.76 -15.40
C LEU A 321 -5.63 -0.71 -14.97
N ASN A 322 -6.16 -0.99 -13.78
CA ASN A 322 -6.13 -2.31 -13.19
C ASN A 322 -7.31 -2.53 -12.23
N ASN A 323 -7.67 -3.79 -12.00
CA ASN A 323 -8.49 -4.23 -10.88
C ASN A 323 -7.65 -5.16 -10.00
N PRO A 324 -7.69 -5.04 -8.67
CA PRO A 324 -6.91 -5.89 -7.77
C PRO A 324 -7.30 -7.36 -7.92
N ILE A 325 -6.30 -8.23 -7.80
CA ILE A 325 -6.49 -9.68 -7.81
C ILE A 325 -7.27 -10.12 -6.57
N SER A 326 -6.97 -9.49 -5.42
CA SER A 326 -7.68 -9.71 -4.16
C SER A 326 -7.92 -8.38 -3.45
N TYR A 327 -8.87 -8.34 -2.53
CA TYR A 327 -9.20 -7.19 -1.70
C TYR A 327 -9.52 -5.94 -2.55
N PHE A 328 -8.95 -4.79 -2.20
CA PHE A 328 -8.89 -3.55 -2.97
C PHE A 328 -7.49 -2.94 -2.80
N TYR A 329 -7.11 -2.04 -3.68
CA TYR A 329 -5.88 -1.29 -3.48
C TYR A 329 -6.11 -0.19 -2.45
N ASP A 330 -5.23 -0.14 -1.46
CA ASP A 330 -5.26 0.83 -0.37
C ASP A 330 -4.16 1.87 -0.60
N GLY A 331 -3.10 1.93 0.20
CA GLY A 331 -1.96 2.79 -0.07
C GLY A 331 -1.17 2.32 -1.29
N ILE A 332 -0.75 3.26 -2.13
CA ILE A 332 0.03 2.99 -3.34
C ILE A 332 1.28 3.87 -3.40
N ARG A 333 2.32 3.37 -4.03
CA ARG A 333 3.54 4.13 -4.35
C ARG A 333 4.05 3.76 -5.74
N VAL A 334 4.70 4.72 -6.39
CA VAL A 334 5.37 4.50 -7.68
C VAL A 334 6.88 4.47 -7.46
N SER A 335 7.53 3.40 -7.93
CA SER A 335 8.99 3.28 -7.84
C SER A 335 9.69 4.22 -8.81
N ARG A 336 11.00 4.36 -8.64
CA ARG A 336 11.88 5.14 -9.53
C ARG A 336 11.70 4.77 -11.02
N ASN A 337 11.51 3.48 -11.30
CA ASN A 337 11.36 2.96 -12.67
C ASN A 337 9.91 2.98 -13.18
N GLY A 338 8.99 3.53 -12.38
CA GLY A 338 7.59 3.70 -12.76
C GLY A 338 6.67 2.55 -12.38
N TRP A 339 7.17 1.44 -11.81
CA TRP A 339 6.31 0.36 -11.34
C TRP A 339 5.41 0.83 -10.20
N ILE A 340 4.14 0.43 -10.25
CA ILE A 340 3.16 0.76 -9.21
C ILE A 340 3.12 -0.38 -8.20
N PHE A 341 3.34 -0.06 -6.93
CA PHE A 341 3.22 -0.97 -5.80
C PHE A 341 1.97 -0.59 -5.02
N ALA A 342 1.09 -1.55 -4.79
CA ALA A 342 -0.22 -1.29 -4.18
C ALA A 342 -0.51 -2.30 -3.06
N GLY A 343 -0.88 -1.81 -1.87
CA GLY A 343 -1.38 -2.66 -0.79
C GLY A 343 -2.70 -3.31 -1.21
N ALA A 344 -2.74 -4.65 -1.25
CA ALA A 344 -3.83 -5.44 -1.83
C ALA A 344 -4.30 -6.58 -0.90
N GLY A 345 -4.27 -6.33 0.40
CA GLY A 345 -4.70 -7.29 1.42
C GLY A 345 -3.73 -8.45 1.62
N ASP A 346 -3.76 -9.51 0.81
CA ASP A 346 -2.86 -10.67 0.97
C ASP A 346 -1.37 -10.30 0.84
N GLY A 347 -1.08 -9.20 0.17
CA GLY A 347 0.26 -8.70 -0.05
C GLY A 347 0.27 -7.36 -0.77
N VAL A 348 1.42 -7.02 -1.34
CA VAL A 348 1.60 -5.86 -2.22
C VAL A 348 1.64 -6.36 -3.67
N ASP A 349 0.72 -5.87 -4.49
CA ASP A 349 0.74 -6.11 -5.93
C ASP A 349 1.69 -5.13 -6.62
N VAL A 350 2.45 -5.63 -7.60
CA VAL A 350 3.26 -4.81 -8.51
C VAL A 350 2.58 -4.77 -9.87
N ILE A 351 2.35 -3.56 -10.38
CA ILE A 351 1.54 -3.32 -11.58
C ILE A 351 2.37 -2.57 -12.62
N ASP A 352 2.28 -3.03 -13.86
CA ASP A 352 2.87 -2.33 -15.01
C ASP A 352 2.04 -1.09 -15.35
N PRO A 353 2.61 0.12 -15.30
CA PRO A 353 1.88 1.37 -15.56
C PRO A 353 1.41 1.51 -17.00
N ILE A 354 1.97 0.73 -17.95
CA ILE A 354 1.65 0.82 -19.37
C ILE A 354 0.52 -0.15 -19.73
N SER A 355 0.69 -1.42 -19.40
CA SER A 355 -0.28 -2.47 -19.75
C SER A 355 -1.40 -2.61 -18.73
N GLY A 356 -1.21 -2.14 -17.49
CA GLY A 356 -2.10 -2.35 -16.36
C GLY A 356 -2.09 -3.79 -15.82
N LEU A 357 -1.19 -4.64 -16.29
CA LEU A 357 -1.10 -6.02 -15.79
C LEU A 357 -0.44 -6.06 -14.43
N THR A 358 -0.98 -6.89 -13.52
CA THR A 358 -0.30 -7.24 -12.28
C THR A 358 0.84 -8.20 -12.61
N LEU A 359 2.07 -7.79 -12.29
CA LEU A 359 3.28 -8.58 -12.56
C LEU A 359 3.51 -9.66 -11.50
N GLY A 360 3.10 -9.40 -10.28
CA GLY A 360 3.24 -10.34 -9.17
C GLY A 360 2.78 -9.75 -7.85
N THR A 361 2.79 -10.57 -6.81
CA THR A 361 2.40 -10.21 -5.44
C THR A 361 3.48 -10.61 -4.46
N ILE A 362 3.87 -9.69 -3.56
CA ILE A 362 4.72 -9.93 -2.40
C ILE A 362 3.79 -10.17 -1.21
N ARG A 363 3.81 -11.38 -0.62
CA ARG A 363 2.84 -11.79 0.39
C ARG A 363 3.30 -11.47 1.81
N VAL A 364 2.34 -11.10 2.67
CA VAL A 364 2.56 -10.84 4.10
C VAL A 364 2.18 -12.04 4.99
N GLY A 365 2.11 -13.24 4.41
CA GLY A 365 1.89 -14.49 5.13
C GLY A 365 0.42 -14.91 5.28
N GLY A 366 -0.54 -14.12 4.82
CA GLY A 366 -1.97 -14.49 4.85
C GLY A 366 -2.56 -14.57 6.26
N GLY A 367 -3.63 -15.34 6.44
CA GLY A 367 -4.38 -15.40 7.70
C GLY A 367 -5.13 -14.08 7.96
N ASP A 368 -4.95 -13.52 9.15
CA ASP A 368 -5.49 -12.20 9.49
C ASP A 368 -4.58 -11.04 9.10
N ASN A 369 -3.40 -11.31 8.54
CA ASN A 369 -2.49 -10.29 8.06
C ASN A 369 -3.04 -9.64 6.79
N LEU A 370 -2.94 -8.31 6.70
CA LEU A 370 -3.29 -7.54 5.51
C LEU A 370 -2.18 -6.53 5.21
N ALA A 371 -1.73 -6.46 3.96
CA ALA A 371 -0.92 -5.36 3.46
C ALA A 371 -1.85 -4.18 3.11
N VAL A 372 -1.57 -3.02 3.66
CA VAL A 372 -2.37 -1.80 3.49
C VAL A 372 -1.58 -0.72 2.78
N SER A 373 -0.42 -0.33 3.29
CA SER A 373 0.39 0.72 2.70
C SER A 373 1.88 0.36 2.74
N LEU A 374 2.72 1.17 2.09
CA LEU A 374 4.16 0.88 1.97
C LEU A 374 5.02 2.13 1.85
N ALA A 375 6.31 2.00 2.18
CA ALA A 375 7.31 3.05 2.00
C ALA A 375 8.61 2.48 1.43
N PHE A 376 9.19 3.16 0.42
CA PHE A 376 10.41 2.73 -0.24
C PHE A 376 11.68 3.20 0.47
N GLY A 377 12.68 2.29 0.52
CA GLY A 377 14.08 2.59 0.59
C GLY A 377 14.74 2.39 -0.78
N GLU A 378 16.07 2.29 -0.84
CA GLU A 378 16.83 2.19 -2.09
C GLU A 378 16.62 0.83 -2.78
N HIS A 379 16.94 -0.27 -2.10
CA HIS A 379 16.77 -1.66 -2.56
C HIS A 379 15.92 -2.47 -1.57
N GLU A 380 15.02 -1.81 -0.90
CA GLU A 380 14.18 -2.35 0.15
C GLU A 380 12.89 -1.54 0.29
N PHE A 381 11.88 -2.11 0.94
CA PHE A 381 10.71 -1.37 1.34
C PHE A 381 10.01 -2.01 2.53
N TRP A 382 9.19 -1.24 3.20
CA TRP A 382 8.39 -1.70 4.34
C TRP A 382 6.94 -1.70 3.96
N ILE A 383 6.25 -2.81 4.32
CA ILE A 383 4.81 -2.96 4.19
C ILE A 383 4.23 -2.79 5.60
N VAL A 384 3.21 -1.98 5.72
CA VAL A 384 2.42 -1.84 6.95
C VAL A 384 1.00 -2.32 6.72
N GLY A 385 0.39 -2.89 7.78
CA GLY A 385 -0.97 -3.38 7.69
C GLY A 385 -1.39 -4.15 8.93
N ARG A 386 -2.53 -4.83 8.85
CA ARG A 386 -2.96 -5.68 9.96
C ARG A 386 -1.93 -6.77 10.22
N GLY A 387 -1.54 -6.94 11.47
CA GLY A 387 -0.51 -7.88 11.92
C GLY A 387 0.85 -7.24 12.16
N GLY A 388 1.13 -6.06 11.59
CA GLY A 388 2.37 -5.33 11.90
C GLY A 388 3.10 -4.73 10.72
N VAL A 389 4.43 -4.87 10.73
CA VAL A 389 5.35 -4.33 9.72
C VAL A 389 6.19 -5.45 9.13
N TRP A 390 6.26 -5.50 7.81
CA TRP A 390 7.14 -6.42 7.06
C TRP A 390 8.20 -5.63 6.32
N HIS A 391 9.41 -6.17 6.32
CA HIS A 391 10.54 -5.64 5.57
C HIS A 391 10.79 -6.55 4.36
N VAL A 392 10.74 -5.97 3.18
CA VAL A 392 11.19 -6.57 1.92
C VAL A 392 12.57 -6.04 1.61
N ASN A 393 13.54 -6.91 1.49
CA ASN A 393 14.95 -6.55 1.37
C ASN A 393 15.61 -7.23 0.17
N ASN A 394 16.77 -6.72 -0.24
CA ASN A 394 17.57 -7.19 -1.37
C ASN A 394 16.79 -7.17 -2.71
N VAL A 395 15.97 -6.16 -2.92
CA VAL A 395 15.30 -5.92 -4.20
C VAL A 395 16.36 -5.53 -5.24
N ALA A 396 16.33 -6.18 -6.40
CA ALA A 396 17.34 -5.95 -7.44
C ALA A 396 17.27 -4.55 -8.04
N GLU A 397 16.05 -4.05 -8.28
CA GLU A 397 15.86 -2.68 -8.74
C GLU A 397 15.93 -1.66 -7.59
N ARG A 398 16.38 -0.48 -7.94
CA ARG A 398 16.30 0.68 -7.05
C ARG A 398 14.89 1.26 -7.07
N LEU A 399 14.29 1.42 -5.89
CA LEU A 399 12.89 1.79 -5.72
C LEU A 399 12.67 3.27 -5.38
N ASP A 400 13.58 3.88 -4.57
CA ASP A 400 13.42 5.25 -4.09
C ASP A 400 13.48 6.29 -5.20
N ARG A 401 12.61 7.28 -5.13
CA ARG A 401 12.60 8.42 -6.05
C ARG A 401 13.67 9.43 -5.68
N GLU A 402 14.04 10.31 -6.61
CA GLU A 402 15.08 11.33 -6.40
C GLU A 402 14.58 12.59 -5.65
N TRP A 403 13.27 12.76 -5.50
CA TRP A 403 12.66 13.90 -4.85
C TRP A 403 11.81 13.49 -3.64
#